data_35765d3154efdfcc214add3abb58addf
#
_entry.id   35765d3154efdfcc214add3abb58addf
#
_cell.length_a   1.000
_cell.length_b   1.000
_cell.length_c   1.000
_cell.angle_alpha   90.00
_cell.angle_beta   90.00
_cell.angle_gamma   90.00
#
_symmetry.space_group_name_H-M   'P 1'
#
loop_
_entity.id
_entity.type
_entity.pdbx_description
1 polymer ?
#
loop_
_entity_poly.entity_id
_entity_poly.type
_entity_poly.pdbx_seq_one_letter_code
_entity_poly.pdbx_strand_id
1 'polypeptide(L)'
;MLVKRSGKHRGFTLIEVLVTLVVIAVGLFGLGGLQINAMNKTFDTYQRALVASIVEDMAARIRMNSSAAAAGEYFLTTPTSTLCSDMSGPARDLCEWQSLIEGSGIAIDTGDVDTEGAPIVRNVGSPLGARGCIDPLGISASGEVWIRVSVAWIGVTPQTESALGCGANEMGNEAYRRVVSRDVAVRSLAMPAS
;
A
#
# COMPACT_ATOMS: atom_id res chain seq x y z
N MET A 1 -6.45 -75.64 -25.42
CA MET A 1 -5.03 -75.32 -25.16
C MET A 1 -4.86 -73.81 -25.10
N LEU A 2 -4.78 -73.25 -23.87
CA LEU A 2 -4.65 -71.77 -23.65
C LEU A 2 -3.15 -71.48 -23.56
N VAL A 3 -2.61 -70.75 -24.54
CA VAL A 3 -1.23 -70.24 -24.54
C VAL A 3 -1.14 -69.04 -23.62
N LYS A 4 -0.53 -69.21 -22.44
CA LYS A 4 -0.24 -68.16 -21.49
C LYS A 4 0.93 -67.26 -22.02
N ARG A 5 0.63 -66.09 -22.57
CA ARG A 5 1.66 -65.08 -22.94
C ARG A 5 2.34 -64.58 -21.67
N SER A 6 3.57 -65.01 -21.44
CA SER A 6 4.44 -64.42 -20.40
C SER A 6 4.85 -63.03 -20.81
N GLY A 7 4.28 -62.01 -20.15
CA GLY A 7 4.69 -60.61 -20.32
C GLY A 7 6.09 -60.45 -19.76
N LYS A 8 7.02 -60.01 -20.59
CA LYS A 8 8.41 -59.65 -20.19
C LYS A 8 8.35 -58.38 -19.38
N HIS A 9 8.46 -58.47 -18.06
CA HIS A 9 8.59 -57.29 -17.18
C HIS A 9 9.96 -56.66 -17.44
N ARG A 10 9.96 -55.48 -18.06
CA ARG A 10 11.16 -54.63 -18.19
C ARG A 10 11.34 -53.90 -16.85
N GLY A 11 12.38 -54.19 -16.12
CA GLY A 11 12.79 -53.46 -14.92
C GLY A 11 13.44 -52.13 -15.31
N PHE A 12 13.24 -51.10 -14.49
CA PHE A 12 13.94 -49.82 -14.64
C PHE A 12 15.43 -49.97 -14.26
N THR A 13 16.29 -49.30 -15.00
CA THR A 13 17.71 -49.25 -14.68
C THR A 13 17.95 -48.18 -13.62
N LEU A 14 18.98 -48.39 -12.78
CA LEU A 14 19.35 -47.43 -11.73
C LEU A 14 19.71 -46.06 -12.32
N ILE A 15 20.32 -46.02 -13.51
CA ILE A 15 20.66 -44.79 -14.22
C ILE A 15 19.41 -44.02 -14.70
N GLU A 16 18.36 -44.72 -15.12
CA GLU A 16 17.12 -44.13 -15.58
C GLU A 16 16.41 -43.40 -14.42
N VAL A 17 16.40 -44.00 -13.23
CA VAL A 17 15.86 -43.37 -12.02
C VAL A 17 16.71 -42.12 -11.63
N LEU A 18 18.04 -42.20 -11.72
CA LEU A 18 18.92 -41.11 -11.38
C LEU A 18 18.71 -39.92 -12.33
N VAL A 19 18.66 -40.16 -13.63
CA VAL A 19 18.43 -39.10 -14.63
C VAL A 19 17.05 -38.45 -14.45
N THR A 20 16.00 -39.27 -14.20
CA THR A 20 14.65 -38.70 -13.96
C THR A 20 14.60 -37.84 -12.72
N LEU A 21 15.29 -38.20 -11.62
CA LEU A 21 15.38 -37.37 -10.41
C LEU A 21 16.09 -36.04 -10.69
N VAL A 22 17.18 -36.05 -11.46
CA VAL A 22 17.89 -34.81 -11.84
C VAL A 22 17.00 -33.88 -12.68
N VAL A 23 16.29 -34.41 -13.67
CA VAL A 23 15.39 -33.63 -14.52
C VAL A 23 14.24 -33.01 -13.69
N ILE A 24 13.66 -33.79 -12.77
CA ILE A 24 12.61 -33.29 -11.87
C ILE A 24 13.16 -32.20 -10.95
N ALA A 25 14.35 -32.40 -10.37
CA ALA A 25 14.99 -31.39 -9.50
C ALA A 25 15.18 -30.06 -10.22
N VAL A 26 15.75 -30.07 -11.44
CA VAL A 26 15.93 -28.86 -12.26
C VAL A 26 14.59 -28.18 -12.56
N GLY A 27 13.55 -28.95 -12.89
CA GLY A 27 12.20 -28.44 -13.11
C GLY A 27 11.60 -27.74 -11.87
N LEU A 28 11.77 -28.35 -10.69
CA LEU A 28 11.29 -27.79 -9.44
C LEU A 28 12.01 -26.48 -9.05
N PHE A 29 13.32 -26.37 -9.29
CA PHE A 29 14.05 -25.11 -9.08
C PHE A 29 13.54 -23.99 -9.98
N GLY A 30 13.21 -24.27 -11.24
CA GLY A 30 12.60 -23.28 -12.14
C GLY A 30 11.23 -22.79 -11.64
N LEU A 31 10.38 -23.67 -11.16
CA LEU A 31 9.08 -23.34 -10.59
C LEU A 31 9.20 -22.49 -9.31
N GLY A 32 10.18 -22.81 -8.44
CA GLY A 32 10.44 -22.02 -7.23
C GLY A 32 10.74 -20.55 -7.52
N GLY A 33 11.56 -20.26 -8.53
CA GLY A 33 11.86 -18.88 -8.95
C GLY A 33 10.63 -18.11 -9.45
N LEU A 34 9.74 -18.77 -10.19
CA LEU A 34 8.47 -18.19 -10.65
C LEU A 34 7.52 -17.86 -9.48
N GLN A 35 7.45 -18.75 -8.47
CA GLN A 35 6.61 -18.52 -7.29
C GLN A 35 7.04 -17.29 -6.50
N ILE A 36 8.34 -17.10 -6.27
CA ILE A 36 8.85 -15.91 -5.56
C ILE A 36 8.46 -14.62 -6.29
N ASN A 37 8.65 -14.58 -7.61
CA ASN A 37 8.25 -13.43 -8.42
C ASN A 37 6.74 -13.17 -8.37
N ALA A 38 5.93 -14.22 -8.41
CA ALA A 38 4.47 -14.11 -8.30
C ALA A 38 4.05 -13.54 -6.93
N MET A 39 4.67 -14.02 -5.83
CA MET A 39 4.39 -13.53 -4.48
C MET A 39 4.75 -12.03 -4.34
N ASN A 40 5.90 -11.60 -4.83
CA ASN A 40 6.31 -10.19 -4.78
C ASN A 40 5.32 -9.29 -5.54
N LYS A 41 4.88 -9.70 -6.74
CA LYS A 41 3.87 -8.96 -7.51
C LYS A 41 2.52 -8.91 -6.81
N THR A 42 2.10 -10.01 -6.18
CA THR A 42 0.85 -10.07 -5.43
C THR A 42 0.90 -9.12 -4.24
N PHE A 43 2.01 -9.08 -3.52
CA PHE A 43 2.22 -8.17 -2.40
C PHE A 43 2.20 -6.70 -2.82
N ASP A 44 2.93 -6.33 -3.90
CA ASP A 44 2.90 -4.97 -4.45
C ASP A 44 1.47 -4.56 -4.88
N THR A 45 0.72 -5.49 -5.47
CA THR A 45 -0.68 -5.25 -5.88
C THR A 45 -1.59 -5.03 -4.68
N TYR A 46 -1.43 -5.84 -3.63
CA TYR A 46 -2.18 -5.68 -2.38
C TYR A 46 -1.91 -4.33 -1.73
N GLN A 47 -0.64 -3.94 -1.59
CA GLN A 47 -0.29 -2.62 -1.04
C GLN A 47 -0.88 -1.47 -1.86
N ARG A 48 -0.83 -1.58 -3.20
CA ARG A 48 -1.41 -0.58 -4.08
C ARG A 48 -2.94 -0.46 -3.89
N ALA A 49 -3.65 -1.57 -3.75
CA ALA A 49 -5.09 -1.55 -3.52
C ALA A 49 -5.44 -0.91 -2.16
N LEU A 50 -4.67 -1.25 -1.11
CA LEU A 50 -4.81 -0.65 0.21
C LEU A 50 -4.57 0.86 0.17
N VAL A 51 -3.46 1.31 -0.44
CA VAL A 51 -3.16 2.73 -0.59
C VAL A 51 -4.23 3.46 -1.39
N ALA A 52 -4.74 2.85 -2.47
CA ALA A 52 -5.83 3.45 -3.25
C ALA A 52 -7.08 3.68 -2.40
N SER A 53 -7.43 2.75 -1.50
CA SER A 53 -8.57 2.94 -0.60
C SER A 53 -8.34 4.06 0.42
N ILE A 54 -7.11 4.20 0.93
CA ILE A 54 -6.73 5.28 1.87
C ILE A 54 -6.80 6.65 1.17
N VAL A 55 -6.34 6.74 -0.08
CA VAL A 55 -6.41 7.97 -0.89
C VAL A 55 -7.86 8.35 -1.18
N GLU A 56 -8.72 7.38 -1.54
CA GLU A 56 -10.14 7.64 -1.82
C GLU A 56 -10.92 8.03 -0.54
N ASP A 57 -10.59 7.47 0.63
CA ASP A 57 -11.18 7.87 1.91
C ASP A 57 -10.92 9.37 2.17
N MET A 58 -9.66 9.83 2.05
CA MET A 58 -9.34 11.24 2.24
C MET A 58 -9.97 12.13 1.18
N ALA A 59 -9.99 11.69 -0.07
CA ALA A 59 -10.67 12.40 -1.15
C ALA A 59 -12.17 12.56 -0.89
N ALA A 60 -12.82 11.57 -0.28
CA ALA A 60 -14.22 11.66 0.13
C ALA A 60 -14.42 12.64 1.28
N ARG A 61 -13.57 12.63 2.31
CA ARG A 61 -13.61 13.59 3.45
C ARG A 61 -13.45 15.03 2.96
N ILE A 62 -12.50 15.30 2.07
CA ILE A 62 -12.29 16.61 1.44
C ILE A 62 -13.55 17.08 0.70
N ARG A 63 -14.22 16.19 -0.05
CA ARG A 63 -15.48 16.54 -0.74
C ARG A 63 -16.63 16.83 0.23
N MET A 64 -16.71 16.09 1.33
CA MET A 64 -17.74 16.32 2.36
C MET A 64 -17.54 17.66 3.09
N ASN A 65 -16.29 18.08 3.27
CA ASN A 65 -15.90 19.35 3.92
C ASN A 65 -15.41 20.37 2.88
N SER A 66 -16.11 20.49 1.75
CA SER A 66 -15.67 21.29 0.60
C SER A 66 -15.36 22.76 0.90
N SER A 67 -16.08 23.39 1.85
CA SER A 67 -15.83 24.77 2.28
C SER A 67 -14.51 24.92 3.00
N ALA A 68 -14.19 24.05 3.95
CA ALA A 68 -12.92 24.03 4.67
C ALA A 68 -11.76 23.66 3.73
N ALA A 69 -11.99 22.74 2.80
CA ALA A 69 -11.01 22.38 1.78
C ALA A 69 -10.70 23.54 0.83
N ALA A 70 -11.72 24.30 0.40
CA ALA A 70 -11.54 25.49 -0.42
C ALA A 70 -10.85 26.62 0.34
N ALA A 71 -10.99 26.68 1.67
CA ALA A 71 -10.27 27.61 2.55
C ALA A 71 -8.81 27.19 2.81
N GLY A 72 -8.39 26.01 2.36
CA GLY A 72 -7.03 25.50 2.53
C GLY A 72 -6.75 24.82 3.87
N GLU A 73 -7.77 24.50 4.67
CA GLU A 73 -7.60 23.92 6.01
C GLU A 73 -7.00 22.50 5.99
N TYR A 74 -7.04 21.79 4.85
CA TYR A 74 -6.41 20.49 4.67
C TYR A 74 -4.91 20.54 4.31
N PHE A 75 -4.36 21.73 4.05
CA PHE A 75 -2.91 21.90 3.79
C PHE A 75 -2.10 22.16 5.05
N LEU A 76 -2.74 22.28 6.19
CA LEU A 76 -2.09 22.49 7.47
C LEU A 76 -1.43 21.19 7.93
N THR A 77 -0.19 21.32 8.36
CA THR A 77 0.69 20.23 8.82
C THR A 77 0.07 19.36 9.91
N THR A 78 0.54 18.11 9.92
CA THR A 78 0.32 17.01 10.89
C THR A 78 -0.27 17.44 12.23
N PRO A 79 -1.39 16.82 12.64
CA PRO A 79 -1.99 17.03 13.96
C PRO A 79 -0.98 16.67 15.06
N THR A 80 -0.87 17.54 16.04
CA THR A 80 0.05 17.40 17.19
C THR A 80 -0.52 16.59 18.34
N SER A 81 -1.76 16.13 18.24
CA SER A 81 -2.44 15.33 19.28
C SER A 81 -2.35 13.84 19.00
N THR A 82 -2.20 13.06 20.06
CA THR A 82 -2.19 11.59 20.03
C THR A 82 -3.59 10.97 19.92
N LEU A 83 -4.64 11.74 20.20
CA LEU A 83 -6.03 11.27 20.18
C LEU A 83 -6.85 12.08 19.18
N CYS A 84 -7.22 11.44 18.06
CA CYS A 84 -8.05 12.07 17.04
C CYS A 84 -9.48 12.42 17.52
N SER A 85 -9.95 11.76 18.59
CA SER A 85 -11.26 12.04 19.21
C SER A 85 -11.39 13.45 19.76
N ASP A 86 -10.28 14.08 20.13
CA ASP A 86 -10.26 15.42 20.73
C ASP A 86 -10.27 16.55 19.70
N MET A 87 -10.24 16.16 18.43
CA MET A 87 -10.24 17.06 17.27
C MET A 87 -11.60 17.08 16.58
N SER A 88 -11.82 18.10 15.76
CA SER A 88 -13.02 18.24 14.92
C SER A 88 -12.67 18.76 13.52
N GLY A 89 -13.56 18.56 12.57
CA GLY A 89 -13.38 19.04 11.20
C GLY A 89 -12.13 18.49 10.50
N PRO A 90 -11.46 19.31 9.67
CA PRO A 90 -10.28 18.90 8.90
C PRO A 90 -9.13 18.35 9.74
N ALA A 91 -8.91 18.87 10.95
CA ALA A 91 -7.86 18.38 11.85
C ALA A 91 -8.11 16.92 12.27
N ARG A 92 -9.37 16.56 12.56
CA ARG A 92 -9.77 15.19 12.85
C ARG A 92 -9.61 14.29 11.64
N ASP A 93 -10.06 14.73 10.47
CA ASP A 93 -9.92 13.99 9.22
C ASP A 93 -8.46 13.65 8.92
N LEU A 94 -7.56 14.63 9.08
CA LEU A 94 -6.12 14.45 8.89
C LEU A 94 -5.51 13.48 9.90
N CYS A 95 -5.89 13.59 11.17
CA CYS A 95 -5.43 12.70 12.24
C CYS A 95 -5.86 11.24 11.98
N GLU A 96 -7.14 11.00 11.68
CA GLU A 96 -7.67 9.67 11.38
C GLU A 96 -7.02 9.08 10.12
N TRP A 97 -6.81 9.91 9.10
CA TRP A 97 -6.14 9.51 7.87
C TRP A 97 -4.68 9.13 8.11
N GLN A 98 -3.94 9.90 8.90
CA GLN A 98 -2.58 9.58 9.31
C GLN A 98 -2.55 8.23 10.05
N SER A 99 -3.50 8.00 10.94
CA SER A 99 -3.65 6.72 11.66
C SER A 99 -3.87 5.54 10.71
N LEU A 100 -4.65 5.73 9.63
CA LEU A 100 -4.83 4.70 8.59
C LEU A 100 -3.53 4.42 7.84
N ILE A 101 -2.77 5.48 7.48
CA ILE A 101 -1.48 5.36 6.80
C ILE A 101 -0.47 4.61 7.67
N GLU A 102 -0.47 4.87 8.98
CA GLU A 102 0.41 4.21 9.95
C GLU A 102 -0.07 2.80 10.34
N GLY A 103 -1.27 2.39 9.90
CA GLY A 103 -1.84 1.08 10.20
C GLY A 103 -2.32 0.92 11.65
N SER A 104 -2.52 2.01 12.38
CA SER A 104 -2.92 1.98 13.79
C SER A 104 -4.32 1.39 14.04
N GLY A 105 -5.13 1.23 12.98
CA GLY A 105 -6.43 0.57 13.06
C GLY A 105 -6.36 -0.94 13.32
N ILE A 106 -5.21 -1.56 13.12
CA ILE A 106 -4.98 -3.00 13.39
C ILE A 106 -3.65 -3.13 14.12
N ALA A 107 -3.73 -3.18 15.45
CA ALA A 107 -2.59 -3.37 16.31
C ALA A 107 -2.51 -4.82 16.78
N ILE A 108 -1.34 -5.44 16.68
CA ILE A 108 -1.06 -6.78 17.22
C ILE A 108 -0.14 -6.61 18.42
N ASP A 109 -0.56 -7.16 19.55
CA ASP A 109 0.32 -7.39 20.70
C ASP A 109 1.34 -8.45 20.28
N THR A 110 2.62 -8.11 20.30
CA THR A 110 3.70 -9.03 19.93
C THR A 110 3.99 -10.07 21.00
N GLY A 111 3.39 -9.92 22.18
CA GLY A 111 3.70 -10.72 23.36
C GLY A 111 5.04 -10.36 24.03
N ASP A 112 5.76 -9.38 23.47
CA ASP A 112 7.00 -8.83 24.04
C ASP A 112 6.67 -7.60 24.89
N VAL A 113 7.57 -7.26 25.81
CA VAL A 113 7.50 -6.04 26.62
C VAL A 113 8.73 -5.18 26.35
N ASP A 114 8.57 -3.89 26.46
CA ASP A 114 9.67 -2.94 26.39
C ASP A 114 10.53 -2.96 27.68
N THR A 115 11.55 -2.12 27.74
CA THR A 115 12.43 -1.99 28.89
C THR A 115 11.75 -1.51 30.17
N GLU A 116 10.54 -0.97 30.07
CA GLU A 116 9.70 -0.46 31.16
C GLU A 116 8.58 -1.45 31.53
N GLY A 117 8.49 -2.59 30.82
CA GLY A 117 7.50 -3.65 31.06
C GLY A 117 6.15 -3.40 30.39
N ALA A 118 6.04 -2.41 29.51
CA ALA A 118 4.83 -2.16 28.73
C ALA A 118 4.76 -3.09 27.50
N PRO A 119 3.58 -3.57 27.09
CA PRO A 119 3.44 -4.44 25.93
C PRO A 119 3.84 -3.72 24.65
N ILE A 120 4.70 -4.36 23.85
CA ILE A 120 5.08 -3.85 22.53
C ILE A 120 3.96 -4.16 21.54
N VAL A 121 3.25 -3.12 21.15
CA VAL A 121 2.18 -3.19 20.15
C VAL A 121 2.74 -2.77 18.80
N ARG A 122 2.57 -3.60 17.78
CA ARG A 122 2.93 -3.26 16.39
C ARG A 122 1.70 -3.02 15.57
N ASN A 123 1.68 -1.89 14.88
CA ASN A 123 0.67 -1.61 13.88
C ASN A 123 0.91 -2.51 12.66
N VAL A 124 -0.13 -3.25 12.27
CA VAL A 124 -0.11 -4.12 11.10
C VAL A 124 -1.16 -3.65 10.10
N GLY A 125 -0.91 -3.88 8.81
CA GLY A 125 -1.83 -3.43 7.76
C GLY A 125 -1.46 -2.07 7.17
N SER A 126 -0.39 -1.43 7.63
CA SER A 126 0.20 -0.26 6.98
C SER A 126 0.96 -0.64 5.71
N PRO A 127 0.88 0.15 4.64
CA PRO A 127 1.84 0.07 3.56
C PRO A 127 3.24 0.42 4.08
N LEU A 128 4.26 -0.29 3.58
CA LEU A 128 5.61 -0.17 4.11
C LEU A 128 6.17 1.25 3.97
N GLY A 129 6.51 1.90 5.09
CA GLY A 129 7.05 3.25 5.12
C GLY A 129 6.14 4.30 4.51
N ALA A 130 4.82 4.11 4.61
CA ALA A 130 3.86 4.98 3.94
C ALA A 130 3.87 6.42 4.46
N ARG A 131 3.62 7.36 3.55
CA ARG A 131 3.52 8.80 3.82
C ARG A 131 2.39 9.41 3.00
N GLY A 132 1.56 10.23 3.64
CA GLY A 132 0.50 11.00 3.02
C GLY A 132 0.92 12.43 2.68
N CYS A 133 0.43 12.94 1.55
CA CYS A 133 0.61 14.32 1.13
C CYS A 133 -0.72 14.86 0.59
N ILE A 134 -1.00 16.13 0.88
CA ILE A 134 -2.14 16.85 0.34
C ILE A 134 -1.61 18.19 -0.21
N ASP A 135 -1.67 18.30 -1.53
CA ASP A 135 -1.04 19.41 -2.26
C ASP A 135 -2.09 20.24 -2.99
N PRO A 136 -2.02 21.60 -2.92
CA PRO A 136 -2.85 22.45 -3.76
C PRO A 136 -2.37 22.39 -5.21
N LEU A 137 -3.29 22.19 -6.15
CA LEU A 137 -3.01 22.22 -7.61
C LEU A 137 -3.35 23.58 -8.23
N GLY A 138 -4.10 24.44 -7.51
CA GLY A 138 -4.52 25.75 -7.99
C GLY A 138 -6.04 25.87 -8.10
N ILE A 139 -6.47 27.00 -8.67
CA ILE A 139 -7.89 27.34 -8.84
C ILE A 139 -8.19 27.38 -10.33
N SER A 140 -9.24 26.69 -10.75
CA SER A 140 -9.72 26.73 -12.13
C SER A 140 -10.36 28.07 -12.49
N ALA A 141 -10.54 28.34 -13.79
CA ALA A 141 -11.26 29.52 -14.27
C ALA A 141 -12.74 29.55 -13.80
N SER A 142 -13.30 28.41 -13.44
CA SER A 142 -14.66 28.28 -12.87
C SER A 142 -14.71 28.48 -11.35
N GLY A 143 -13.57 28.80 -10.70
CA GLY A 143 -13.48 29.01 -9.26
C GLY A 143 -13.43 27.74 -8.42
N GLU A 144 -13.12 26.59 -9.02
CA GLU A 144 -12.92 25.35 -8.29
C GLU A 144 -11.48 25.26 -7.79
N VAL A 145 -11.31 24.91 -6.53
CA VAL A 145 -10.00 24.59 -5.95
C VAL A 145 -9.69 23.12 -6.22
N TRP A 146 -8.55 22.89 -6.84
CA TRP A 146 -8.05 21.55 -7.11
C TRP A 146 -7.01 21.15 -6.09
N ILE A 147 -7.18 19.97 -5.53
CA ILE A 147 -6.38 19.43 -4.44
C ILE A 147 -5.92 18.04 -4.85
N ARG A 148 -4.64 17.74 -4.71
CA ARG A 148 -4.10 16.41 -4.90
C ARG A 148 -3.91 15.72 -3.57
N VAL A 149 -4.55 14.58 -3.39
CA VAL A 149 -4.28 13.65 -2.29
C VAL A 149 -3.36 12.57 -2.83
N SER A 150 -2.26 12.32 -2.14
CA SER A 150 -1.28 11.31 -2.55
C SER A 150 -0.83 10.51 -1.33
N VAL A 151 -0.56 9.22 -1.55
CA VAL A 151 0.14 8.39 -0.56
C VAL A 151 1.31 7.72 -1.27
N ALA A 152 2.49 7.87 -0.70
CA ALA A 152 3.71 7.20 -1.11
C ALA A 152 4.02 6.03 -0.18
N TRP A 153 4.62 4.95 -0.71
CA TRP A 153 5.11 3.80 0.09
C TRP A 153 6.29 3.13 -0.60
N ILE A 154 6.96 2.21 0.13
CA ILE A 154 8.11 1.45 -0.39
C ILE A 154 7.61 0.12 -0.94
N GLY A 155 7.78 -0.11 -2.24
CA GLY A 155 7.50 -1.38 -2.90
C GLY A 155 8.64 -2.39 -2.72
N VAL A 156 8.37 -3.67 -2.99
CA VAL A 156 9.39 -4.75 -2.87
C VAL A 156 10.19 -4.98 -4.13
N THR A 157 9.72 -4.49 -5.28
CA THR A 157 10.42 -4.62 -6.57
C THR A 157 10.78 -3.26 -7.14
N PRO A 158 11.95 -3.08 -7.78
CA PRO A 158 12.29 -1.80 -8.40
C PRO A 158 11.41 -1.56 -9.64
N GLN A 159 11.01 -0.30 -9.85
CA GLN A 159 10.25 0.16 -11.03
C GLN A 159 10.77 1.53 -11.48
N THR A 160 10.17 2.06 -12.55
CA THR A 160 10.41 3.44 -12.97
C THR A 160 10.00 4.41 -11.87
N GLU A 161 10.83 5.40 -11.60
CA GLU A 161 10.60 6.41 -10.58
C GLU A 161 9.33 7.21 -10.84
N SER A 162 8.61 7.54 -9.76
CA SER A 162 7.40 8.36 -9.86
C SER A 162 7.76 9.84 -10.02
N ALA A 163 7.11 10.52 -10.95
CA ALA A 163 7.22 11.96 -11.11
C ALA A 163 6.48 12.77 -10.00
N LEU A 164 5.66 12.11 -9.18
CA LEU A 164 4.94 12.76 -8.09
C LEU A 164 5.88 13.03 -6.90
N GLY A 165 5.77 14.24 -6.30
CA GLY A 165 6.67 14.70 -5.27
C GLY A 165 6.48 14.07 -3.88
N CYS A 166 5.33 13.42 -3.61
CA CYS A 166 5.07 12.85 -2.29
C CYS A 166 6.15 11.84 -1.88
N GLY A 167 6.83 12.07 -0.74
CA GLY A 167 7.90 11.22 -0.22
C GLY A 167 9.18 11.18 -1.06
N ALA A 168 9.36 12.07 -2.04
CA ALA A 168 10.55 12.13 -2.88
C ALA A 168 11.80 12.46 -2.05
N ASN A 169 12.88 11.71 -2.28
CA ASN A 169 14.17 11.82 -1.56
C ASN A 169 14.12 11.50 -0.05
N GLU A 170 12.99 10.99 0.47
CA GLU A 170 12.82 10.70 1.89
C GLU A 170 12.63 9.21 2.18
N MET A 171 12.39 8.40 1.14
CA MET A 171 12.05 6.98 1.26
C MET A 171 13.19 6.04 0.80
N GLY A 172 14.41 6.56 0.72
CA GLY A 172 15.58 5.81 0.27
C GLY A 172 15.69 5.77 -1.26
N ASN A 173 15.83 4.59 -1.87
CA ASN A 173 16.00 4.47 -3.31
C ASN A 173 14.68 4.71 -4.04
N GLU A 174 14.63 5.74 -4.89
CA GLU A 174 13.44 6.17 -5.65
C GLU A 174 12.85 5.08 -6.56
N ALA A 175 13.66 4.12 -7.01
CA ALA A 175 13.16 2.99 -7.80
C ALA A 175 12.17 2.10 -7.02
N TYR A 176 12.19 2.14 -5.70
CA TYR A 176 11.23 1.42 -4.84
C TYR A 176 10.08 2.29 -4.35
N ARG A 177 10.15 3.61 -4.50
CA ARG A 177 9.06 4.50 -4.14
C ARG A 177 7.88 4.33 -5.08
N ARG A 178 6.71 4.08 -4.51
CA ARG A 178 5.41 4.00 -5.18
C ARG A 178 4.55 5.15 -4.73
N VAL A 179 3.76 5.71 -5.63
CA VAL A 179 2.83 6.77 -5.29
C VAL A 179 1.50 6.50 -5.99
N VAL A 180 0.41 6.64 -5.25
CA VAL A 180 -0.96 6.72 -5.77
C VAL A 180 -1.49 8.10 -5.43
N SER A 181 -2.14 8.74 -6.38
CA SER A 181 -2.74 10.06 -6.17
C SER A 181 -4.16 10.14 -6.74
N ARG A 182 -4.95 11.05 -6.17
CA ARG A 182 -6.27 11.43 -6.62
C ARG A 182 -6.41 12.94 -6.61
N ASP A 183 -6.82 13.52 -7.72
CA ASP A 183 -7.15 14.93 -7.80
C ASP A 183 -8.63 15.13 -7.47
N VAL A 184 -8.91 16.09 -6.60
CA VAL A 184 -10.24 16.42 -6.11
C VAL A 184 -10.52 17.88 -6.42
N ALA A 185 -11.62 18.16 -7.10
CA ALA A 185 -12.14 19.50 -7.28
C ALA A 185 -13.17 19.81 -6.19
N VAL A 186 -13.02 20.91 -5.50
CA VAL A 186 -13.97 21.41 -4.51
C VAL A 186 -14.34 22.85 -4.81
N ARG A 187 -15.56 23.21 -4.48
CA ARG A 187 -16.04 24.58 -4.60
C ARG A 187 -16.55 25.05 -3.23
N SER A 188 -16.19 26.25 -2.83
CA SER A 188 -16.78 26.84 -1.64
C SER A 188 -18.26 27.04 -1.87
N LEU A 189 -19.08 26.51 -0.95
CA LEU A 189 -20.54 26.72 -0.92
C LEU A 189 -20.90 28.04 -0.24
N ALA A 190 -19.95 28.97 -0.06
CA ALA A 190 -20.26 30.30 0.46
C ALA A 190 -21.32 30.92 -0.46
N MET A 191 -22.52 31.10 0.08
CA MET A 191 -23.58 31.86 -0.60
C MET A 191 -23.02 33.25 -0.94
N PRO A 192 -23.30 33.78 -2.16
CA PRO A 192 -22.95 35.17 -2.44
C PRO A 192 -23.65 36.04 -1.36
N ALA A 193 -22.88 36.92 -0.71
CA ALA A 193 -23.43 37.90 0.19
C ALA A 193 -24.48 38.71 -0.59
N SER A 194 -25.72 38.62 -0.16
CA SER A 194 -26.86 39.39 -0.68
C SER A 194 -26.72 40.88 -0.36
#